data_28a21eddd593a62cc95b0328f7031a80
#
_entry.id   28a21eddd593a62cc95b0328f7031a80
#
_cell.length_a   1.000
_cell.length_b   1.000
_cell.length_c   1.000
_cell.angle_alpha   90.00
_cell.angle_beta   90.00
_cell.angle_gamma   90.00
#
_symmetry.space_group_name_H-M   'P 1'
#
loop_
_entity.id
_entity.type
_entity.pdbx_description
1 polymer ?
#
loop_
_entity_poly.entity_id
_entity_poly.type
_entity_poly.pdbx_seq_one_letter_code
_entity_poly.pdbx_strand_id
1 'polypeptide(L)'
;MLRSLFSITGLQRNDYIFPTVDPKQDGLDCKKDCADCTVNFPEKVKIEESRPLYGHIKQFHTHVLVATGRSDWKQHVEHERGSLMEAFDGASSQHGRMMISASNLRSPDDSGDETKEGTGTTVLLLPSFTFVDAVNPRDVKEVINHFIDAPLSQPSKAISPPPDFPLKSRPCEYDYVVLLCSHKRRDARCGITAPLIKKELERHLRPHGLYRDADDERPGGVGIFFVSHVGGHKFSANVLIYRKKEQQMIWLARVRPEHCEGVVNYTLLQGKVVHPDSQLRGGFDRLKGLTSW
;
A
#
# COMPACT_ATOMS: atom_id res chain seq x y z
N MET A 1 39.39 -20.73 -39.23
CA MET A 1 38.55 -19.58 -38.80
C MET A 1 37.10 -20.01 -38.91
N LEU A 2 36.54 -20.51 -37.82
CA LEU A 2 35.13 -20.85 -37.73
C LEU A 2 34.49 -19.85 -36.72
N ARG A 3 33.73 -18.88 -37.25
CA ARG A 3 32.90 -17.99 -36.44
C ARG A 3 31.60 -18.72 -36.07
N SER A 4 31.49 -19.05 -34.79
CA SER A 4 30.26 -19.57 -34.19
C SER A 4 29.20 -18.47 -34.18
N LEU A 5 28.12 -18.69 -34.90
CA LEU A 5 26.88 -17.89 -34.84
C LEU A 5 26.10 -18.38 -33.63
N PHE A 6 26.27 -17.73 -32.49
CA PHE A 6 25.32 -17.88 -31.39
C PHE A 6 24.11 -16.99 -31.68
N SER A 7 23.01 -17.63 -32.02
CA SER A 7 21.67 -17.02 -32.09
C SER A 7 21.24 -16.59 -30.68
N ILE A 8 21.18 -15.27 -30.47
CA ILE A 8 20.66 -14.68 -29.24
C ILE A 8 19.13 -14.58 -29.39
N THR A 9 18.44 -15.65 -29.04
CA THR A 9 17.02 -15.58 -28.69
C THR A 9 16.88 -15.58 -27.15
N GLY A 10 17.40 -14.54 -26.52
CA GLY A 10 17.25 -14.31 -25.09
C GLY A 10 16.06 -13.39 -24.86
N LEU A 11 14.85 -13.93 -24.67
CA LEU A 11 13.87 -13.27 -23.83
C LEU A 11 14.54 -13.08 -22.46
N GLN A 12 14.90 -11.84 -22.13
CA GLN A 12 15.28 -11.48 -20.76
C GLN A 12 14.07 -11.82 -19.88
N ARG A 13 14.14 -12.94 -19.15
CA ARG A 13 13.26 -13.17 -17.99
C ARG A 13 13.60 -12.04 -17.03
N ASN A 14 12.66 -11.11 -16.82
CA ASN A 14 12.78 -10.17 -15.73
C ASN A 14 12.83 -10.99 -14.43
N ASP A 15 13.93 -10.92 -13.72
CA ASP A 15 14.07 -11.57 -12.41
C ASP A 15 13.28 -10.75 -11.40
N TYR A 16 11.99 -11.07 -11.29
CA TYR A 16 11.11 -10.43 -10.30
C TYR A 16 11.48 -10.88 -8.89
N ILE A 17 11.49 -9.96 -7.93
CA ILE A 17 11.75 -10.31 -6.52
C ILE A 17 10.61 -11.12 -5.89
N PHE A 18 9.41 -11.07 -6.46
CA PHE A 18 8.26 -11.87 -6.03
C PHE A 18 8.04 -13.04 -7.00
N PRO A 19 7.70 -14.22 -6.47
CA PRO A 19 7.35 -15.35 -7.33
C PRO A 19 6.11 -15.05 -8.16
N THR A 20 6.00 -15.71 -9.30
CA THR A 20 4.82 -15.64 -10.17
C THR A 20 3.99 -16.90 -10.03
N VAL A 21 2.71 -16.83 -10.40
CA VAL A 21 1.88 -18.04 -10.46
C VAL A 21 2.36 -18.98 -11.56
N ASP A 22 2.32 -20.29 -11.27
CA ASP A 22 2.70 -21.36 -12.19
C ASP A 22 1.51 -22.33 -12.36
N PRO A 23 0.95 -22.50 -13.58
CA PRO A 23 -0.16 -23.43 -13.80
C PRO A 23 0.07 -24.87 -13.33
N LYS A 24 1.34 -25.30 -13.25
CA LYS A 24 1.67 -26.64 -12.75
C LYS A 24 1.53 -26.79 -11.24
N GLN A 25 1.65 -25.68 -10.49
CA GLN A 25 1.60 -25.67 -9.02
C GLN A 25 0.30 -25.06 -8.51
N ASP A 26 -0.18 -24.01 -9.19
CA ASP A 26 -1.28 -23.18 -8.73
C ASP A 26 -2.60 -23.48 -9.45
N GLY A 27 -2.61 -24.46 -10.38
CA GLY A 27 -3.76 -24.83 -11.18
C GLY A 27 -3.83 -24.13 -12.53
N LEU A 28 -4.47 -24.78 -13.52
CA LEU A 28 -4.54 -24.30 -14.90
C LEU A 28 -5.21 -22.93 -15.04
N ASP A 29 -6.05 -22.56 -14.10
CA ASP A 29 -6.85 -21.34 -14.10
C ASP A 29 -6.21 -20.19 -13.32
N CYS A 30 -5.00 -20.37 -12.76
CA CYS A 30 -4.34 -19.37 -11.91
C CYS A 30 -4.04 -18.03 -12.61
N LYS A 31 -4.07 -17.98 -13.93
CA LYS A 31 -3.89 -16.75 -14.73
C LYS A 31 -5.18 -16.25 -15.37
N LYS A 32 -6.31 -16.92 -15.13
CA LYS A 32 -7.59 -16.48 -15.67
C LYS A 32 -8.12 -15.30 -14.87
N ASP A 33 -8.64 -14.34 -15.59
CA ASP A 33 -9.37 -13.22 -15.02
C ASP A 33 -10.76 -13.68 -14.56
N CYS A 34 -11.28 -13.03 -13.53
CA CYS A 34 -12.60 -13.30 -12.99
C CYS A 34 -13.69 -12.98 -14.02
N ALA A 35 -14.54 -13.93 -14.32
CA ALA A 35 -15.60 -13.78 -15.32
C ALA A 35 -16.90 -13.19 -14.76
N ASP A 36 -17.10 -13.20 -13.44
CA ASP A 36 -18.34 -12.81 -12.76
C ASP A 36 -18.22 -11.51 -11.93
N CYS A 37 -17.34 -10.59 -12.37
CA CYS A 37 -17.16 -9.31 -11.71
C CYS A 37 -18.46 -8.52 -11.60
N THR A 38 -18.70 -7.90 -10.44
CA THR A 38 -19.91 -7.12 -10.18
C THR A 38 -19.82 -5.69 -10.67
N VAL A 39 -18.62 -5.22 -11.01
CA VAL A 39 -18.35 -3.86 -11.50
C VAL A 39 -17.32 -3.86 -12.63
N ASN A 40 -17.36 -2.82 -13.46
CA ASN A 40 -16.41 -2.59 -14.55
C ASN A 40 -15.94 -1.14 -14.51
N PHE A 41 -14.75 -0.89 -15.07
CA PHE A 41 -14.30 0.49 -15.27
C PHE A 41 -15.13 1.17 -16.37
N PRO A 42 -15.55 2.43 -16.18
CA PRO A 42 -16.17 3.20 -17.24
C PRO A 42 -15.22 3.34 -18.44
N GLU A 43 -15.75 3.29 -19.68
CA GLU A 43 -14.97 3.39 -20.94
C GLU A 43 -14.10 4.64 -21.03
N LYS A 44 -14.52 5.73 -20.37
CA LYS A 44 -13.76 6.98 -20.31
C LYS A 44 -12.46 6.90 -19.55
N VAL A 45 -12.24 5.85 -18.73
CA VAL A 45 -11.01 5.66 -17.95
C VAL A 45 -9.93 5.10 -18.86
N LYS A 46 -9.03 5.97 -19.32
CA LYS A 46 -7.88 5.58 -20.17
C LYS A 46 -6.65 5.39 -19.28
N ILE A 47 -6.10 4.18 -19.30
CA ILE A 47 -4.93 3.77 -18.52
C ILE A 47 -3.74 3.62 -19.47
N GLU A 48 -2.56 4.07 -19.04
CA GLU A 48 -1.31 3.91 -19.78
C GLU A 48 -0.81 2.46 -19.66
N GLU A 49 -0.75 1.74 -20.78
CA GLU A 49 -0.42 0.31 -20.81
C GLU A 49 0.93 0.01 -21.48
N SER A 50 1.48 0.97 -22.26
CA SER A 50 2.68 0.73 -23.08
C SER A 50 4.00 0.83 -22.32
N ARG A 51 4.06 1.58 -21.20
CA ARG A 51 5.31 1.84 -20.50
C ARG A 51 5.67 0.73 -19.53
N PRO A 52 6.95 0.40 -19.38
CA PRO A 52 7.39 -0.57 -18.36
C PRO A 52 7.05 -0.04 -16.95
N LEU A 53 6.74 -0.96 -16.04
CA LEU A 53 6.36 -0.66 -14.67
C LEU A 53 7.42 -1.07 -13.65
N TYR A 54 8.01 -2.25 -13.82
CA TYR A 54 8.88 -2.87 -12.82
C TYR A 54 10.17 -2.09 -12.62
N GLY A 55 10.54 -1.82 -11.36
CA GLY A 55 11.73 -1.08 -11.01
C GLY A 55 11.67 0.43 -11.25
N HIS A 56 10.49 0.99 -11.59
CA HIS A 56 10.32 2.43 -11.87
C HIS A 56 9.54 3.15 -10.76
N ILE A 57 9.82 2.83 -9.50
CA ILE A 57 9.29 3.52 -8.32
C ILE A 57 10.42 4.12 -7.50
N LYS A 58 10.15 5.25 -6.83
CA LYS A 58 11.15 5.84 -5.94
C LYS A 58 11.23 5.00 -4.66
N GLN A 59 12.42 4.57 -4.32
CA GLN A 59 12.69 3.86 -3.07
C GLN A 59 12.15 4.61 -1.86
N PHE A 60 11.62 3.88 -0.90
CA PHE A 60 11.26 4.39 0.43
C PHE A 60 11.46 3.30 1.49
N HIS A 61 11.75 3.75 2.71
CA HIS A 61 11.94 2.84 3.85
C HIS A 61 10.64 2.65 4.64
N THR A 62 9.92 3.72 4.89
CA THR A 62 8.69 3.73 5.68
C THR A 62 7.58 4.44 4.91
N HIS A 63 6.37 3.92 5.00
CA HIS A 63 5.16 4.58 4.53
C HIS A 63 4.35 5.07 5.73
N VAL A 64 4.22 6.38 5.85
CA VAL A 64 3.44 7.05 6.89
C VAL A 64 2.05 7.34 6.34
N LEU A 65 1.03 6.76 6.93
CA LEU A 65 -0.37 7.04 6.60
C LEU A 65 -0.96 7.97 7.66
N VAL A 66 -1.33 9.16 7.26
CA VAL A 66 -1.98 10.15 8.14
C VAL A 66 -3.49 9.97 8.07
N ALA A 67 -4.13 9.68 9.20
CA ALA A 67 -5.58 9.53 9.29
C ALA A 67 -6.27 10.87 9.06
N THR A 68 -7.16 10.93 8.07
CA THR A 68 -7.94 12.14 7.73
C THR A 68 -9.44 11.88 7.67
N GLY A 69 -9.88 10.63 7.79
CA GLY A 69 -11.27 10.23 7.61
C GLY A 69 -11.83 10.47 6.18
N ARG A 70 -11.02 10.98 5.26
CA ARG A 70 -11.43 11.40 3.90
C ARG A 70 -10.85 10.49 2.84
N SER A 71 -11.53 10.37 1.70
CA SER A 71 -11.11 9.56 0.54
C SER A 71 -10.64 10.40 -0.65
N ASP A 72 -10.67 11.72 -0.56
CA ASP A 72 -10.14 12.67 -1.54
C ASP A 72 -9.63 13.92 -0.83
N TRP A 73 -8.59 14.55 -1.38
CA TRP A 73 -7.84 15.64 -0.75
C TRP A 73 -7.60 16.77 -1.72
N LYS A 74 -7.09 17.92 -1.23
CA LYS A 74 -6.55 18.98 -2.11
C LYS A 74 -5.45 18.40 -2.99
N GLN A 75 -5.29 18.95 -4.20
CA GLN A 75 -4.34 18.45 -5.20
C GLN A 75 -2.90 18.26 -4.66
N HIS A 76 -2.49 19.13 -3.74
CA HIS A 76 -1.20 19.09 -3.03
C HIS A 76 -1.45 19.05 -1.52
N VAL A 77 -1.93 17.91 -1.02
CA VAL A 77 -2.23 17.73 0.40
C VAL A 77 -0.99 17.86 1.28
N GLU A 78 0.17 17.55 0.73
CA GLU A 78 1.49 17.71 1.34
C GLU A 78 1.88 19.17 1.60
N HIS A 79 1.23 20.14 0.96
CA HIS A 79 1.48 21.58 1.13
C HIS A 79 0.40 22.30 1.94
N GLU A 80 -0.46 21.57 2.64
CA GLU A 80 -1.47 22.19 3.50
C GLU A 80 -0.81 22.71 4.78
N ARG A 81 -0.69 24.06 4.89
CA ARG A 81 0.05 24.74 5.97
C ARG A 81 -0.41 24.32 7.36
N GLY A 82 0.54 24.03 8.23
CA GLY A 82 0.30 23.62 9.61
C GLY A 82 -0.26 22.21 9.74
N SER A 83 -0.38 21.47 8.63
CA SER A 83 -0.86 20.08 8.66
C SER A 83 0.24 19.10 9.05
N LEU A 84 -0.20 17.94 9.54
CA LEU A 84 0.71 16.82 9.80
C LEU A 84 1.37 16.29 8.52
N MET A 85 0.69 16.40 7.36
CA MET A 85 1.24 16.04 6.06
C MET A 85 2.44 16.92 5.69
N GLU A 86 2.32 18.26 5.84
CA GLU A 86 3.42 19.21 5.61
C GLU A 86 4.59 18.94 6.55
N ALA A 87 4.31 18.70 7.83
CA ALA A 87 5.34 18.44 8.83
C ALA A 87 6.15 17.17 8.53
N PHE A 88 5.52 16.09 8.07
CA PHE A 88 6.23 14.89 7.65
C PHE A 88 6.96 15.06 6.32
N ASP A 89 6.39 15.80 5.34
CA ASP A 89 7.02 16.01 4.04
C ASP A 89 8.30 16.85 4.18
N GLY A 90 8.33 17.78 5.13
CA GLY A 90 9.52 18.57 5.47
C GLY A 90 10.57 17.86 6.33
N ALA A 91 10.29 16.64 6.81
CA ALA A 91 11.16 15.90 7.72
C ALA A 91 11.96 14.81 7.00
N SER A 92 13.04 14.35 7.63
CA SER A 92 13.90 13.27 7.10
C SER A 92 14.15 12.19 8.14
N SER A 93 14.27 10.94 7.69
CA SER A 93 14.64 9.76 8.48
C SER A 93 16.09 9.35 8.15
N GLN A 94 16.80 8.78 9.13
CA GLN A 94 18.16 8.23 8.97
C GLN A 94 18.19 7.01 8.05
N HIS A 95 17.07 6.26 7.99
CA HIS A 95 16.95 5.05 7.18
C HIS A 95 16.54 5.31 5.72
N GLY A 96 16.42 6.57 5.32
CA GLY A 96 16.09 6.96 3.96
C GLY A 96 14.71 7.61 3.82
N ARG A 97 14.25 7.68 2.58
CA ARG A 97 13.00 8.37 2.24
C ARG A 97 11.78 7.74 2.92
N MET A 98 10.95 8.56 3.50
CA MET A 98 9.58 8.23 3.87
C MET A 98 8.64 8.49 2.69
N MET A 99 7.67 7.60 2.46
CA MET A 99 6.50 7.87 1.64
C MET A 99 5.38 8.31 2.58
N ILE A 100 4.74 9.44 2.28
CA ILE A 100 3.72 10.03 3.14
C ILE A 100 2.43 10.10 2.35
N SER A 101 1.34 9.61 2.93
CA SER A 101 0.02 9.64 2.30
C SER A 101 -1.06 10.00 3.33
N ALA A 102 -1.95 10.91 2.97
CA ALA A 102 -3.21 11.04 3.66
C ALA A 102 -4.07 9.81 3.40
N SER A 103 -4.86 9.40 4.38
CA SER A 103 -5.69 8.19 4.31
C SER A 103 -7.08 8.42 4.89
N ASN A 104 -8.05 7.62 4.43
CA ASN A 104 -9.38 7.57 5.02
C ASN A 104 -9.45 6.80 6.34
N LEU A 105 -8.31 6.41 6.90
CA LEU A 105 -8.20 5.99 8.30
C LEU A 105 -8.88 7.03 9.19
N ARG A 106 -9.57 6.56 10.24
CA ARG A 106 -10.13 7.42 11.28
C ARG A 106 -9.24 7.40 12.51
N SER A 107 -9.14 8.54 13.18
CA SER A 107 -8.61 8.59 14.54
C SER A 107 -9.64 8.04 15.51
N PRO A 108 -9.26 7.35 16.59
CA PRO A 108 -10.21 6.91 17.62
C PRO A 108 -11.02 8.06 18.23
N ASP A 109 -10.43 9.25 18.27
CA ASP A 109 -11.05 10.48 18.79
C ASP A 109 -11.89 11.25 17.75
N ASP A 110 -12.01 10.71 16.51
CA ASP A 110 -12.78 11.34 15.43
C ASP A 110 -14.30 11.11 15.62
N SER A 111 -14.83 11.67 16.72
CA SER A 111 -16.26 11.61 17.09
C SER A 111 -17.14 12.50 16.20
N GLY A 112 -16.60 13.09 15.12
CA GLY A 112 -17.33 14.02 14.24
C GLY A 112 -17.57 15.39 14.86
N ASP A 113 -17.04 15.67 16.03
CA ASP A 113 -17.14 16.96 16.69
C ASP A 113 -15.98 17.86 16.24
N GLU A 114 -16.25 18.70 15.24
CA GLU A 114 -15.28 19.65 14.67
C GLU A 114 -14.80 20.72 15.70
N THR A 115 -15.35 20.72 16.92
CA THR A 115 -15.04 21.74 17.95
C THR A 115 -13.84 21.37 18.83
N LYS A 116 -13.30 20.16 18.70
CA LYS A 116 -12.09 19.74 19.44
C LYS A 116 -10.80 20.18 18.73
N GLU A 117 -10.52 21.47 18.72
CA GLU A 117 -9.19 21.98 18.41
C GLU A 117 -8.17 21.42 19.41
N GLY A 118 -7.16 20.69 18.91
CA GLY A 118 -5.99 20.24 19.69
C GLY A 118 -5.85 18.74 19.96
N THR A 119 -6.80 17.91 19.58
CA THR A 119 -6.58 16.46 19.55
C THR A 119 -5.74 16.12 18.32
N GLY A 120 -4.53 15.57 18.52
CA GLY A 120 -3.65 15.16 17.43
C GLY A 120 -4.30 14.07 16.55
N THR A 121 -3.64 13.72 15.48
CA THR A 121 -4.12 12.77 14.46
C THR A 121 -3.41 11.42 14.62
N THR A 122 -4.11 10.32 14.35
CA THR A 122 -3.48 8.99 14.28
C THR A 122 -2.66 8.84 13.00
N VAL A 123 -1.48 8.23 13.12
CA VAL A 123 -0.69 7.79 11.97
C VAL A 123 -0.48 6.28 12.02
N LEU A 124 -0.52 5.62 10.86
CA LEU A 124 -0.12 4.23 10.71
C LEU A 124 1.23 4.17 10.00
N LEU A 125 2.18 3.53 10.65
CA LEU A 125 3.53 3.31 10.14
C LEU A 125 3.64 1.91 9.51
N LEU A 126 3.98 1.85 8.24
CA LEU A 126 4.21 0.60 7.50
C LEU A 126 5.68 0.51 7.03
N PRO A 127 6.25 -0.68 7.05
CA PRO A 127 5.69 -1.99 7.32
C PRO A 127 5.81 -2.44 8.80
N SER A 128 6.05 -1.53 9.76
CA SER A 128 6.07 -1.89 11.19
C SER A 128 4.69 -2.25 11.74
N PHE A 129 3.60 -1.92 11.01
CA PHE A 129 2.21 -2.12 11.45
C PHE A 129 1.95 -1.52 12.84
N THR A 130 2.39 -0.29 13.03
CA THR A 130 2.27 0.43 14.30
C THR A 130 1.40 1.68 14.11
N PHE A 131 0.33 1.79 14.89
CA PHE A 131 -0.37 3.04 15.05
C PHE A 131 0.30 3.91 16.11
N VAL A 132 0.37 5.22 15.84
CA VAL A 132 0.74 6.24 16.83
C VAL A 132 -0.41 7.23 16.88
N ASP A 133 -0.99 7.38 18.06
CA ASP A 133 -2.20 8.20 18.25
C ASP A 133 -1.86 9.61 18.76
N ALA A 134 -2.76 10.56 18.53
CA ALA A 134 -2.69 11.94 18.98
C ALA A 134 -1.44 12.73 18.52
N VAL A 135 -0.92 12.42 17.33
CA VAL A 135 0.27 13.07 16.75
C VAL A 135 -0.08 14.46 16.23
N ASN A 136 0.68 15.47 16.64
CA ASN A 136 0.62 16.84 16.15
C ASN A 136 1.84 17.16 15.28
N PRO A 137 1.82 18.22 14.46
CA PRO A 137 2.97 18.61 13.63
C PRO A 137 4.29 18.79 14.42
N ARG A 138 4.22 19.29 15.64
CA ARG A 138 5.39 19.45 16.55
C ARG A 138 6.00 18.12 16.98
N ASP A 139 5.23 17.03 16.98
CA ASP A 139 5.63 15.72 17.48
C ASP A 139 6.30 14.85 16.40
N VAL A 140 6.33 15.32 15.13
CA VAL A 140 6.84 14.56 13.97
C VAL A 140 8.27 14.10 14.17
N LYS A 141 9.13 14.97 14.72
CA LYS A 141 10.55 14.62 15.00
C LYS A 141 10.65 13.45 15.99
N GLU A 142 9.83 13.48 17.02
CA GLU A 142 9.81 12.41 18.03
C GLU A 142 9.24 11.10 17.46
N VAL A 143 8.21 11.19 16.61
CA VAL A 143 7.70 10.01 15.88
C VAL A 143 8.79 9.39 15.02
N ILE A 144 9.55 10.19 14.28
CA ILE A 144 10.64 9.69 13.45
C ILE A 144 11.72 9.03 14.31
N ASN A 145 12.21 9.70 15.34
CA ASN A 145 13.28 9.20 16.18
C ASN A 145 12.94 7.89 16.88
N HIS A 146 11.69 7.77 17.42
CA HIS A 146 11.32 6.65 18.27
C HIS A 146 10.61 5.50 17.54
N PHE A 147 9.97 5.75 16.38
CA PHE A 147 9.20 4.73 15.68
C PHE A 147 9.72 4.41 14.27
N ILE A 148 10.44 5.33 13.63
CA ILE A 148 10.94 5.14 12.26
C ILE A 148 12.43 4.82 12.28
N ASP A 149 13.22 5.59 13.05
CA ASP A 149 14.67 5.47 13.13
C ASP A 149 15.14 4.56 14.27
N ALA A 150 14.21 4.11 15.12
CA ALA A 150 14.54 3.15 16.18
C ALA A 150 15.11 1.84 15.61
N PRO A 151 16.12 1.24 16.27
CA PRO A 151 16.63 -0.06 15.87
C PRO A 151 15.50 -1.09 15.88
N LEU A 152 15.27 -1.75 14.74
CA LEU A 152 14.30 -2.83 14.63
C LEU A 152 14.83 -4.05 15.38
N SER A 153 14.53 -4.16 16.67
CA SER A 153 14.91 -5.31 17.48
C SER A 153 14.21 -6.61 17.05
N GLN A 154 13.05 -6.51 16.42
CA GLN A 154 12.33 -7.62 15.76
C GLN A 154 11.39 -7.05 14.68
N PRO A 155 11.46 -7.53 13.42
CA PRO A 155 10.67 -7.01 12.30
C PRO A 155 9.15 -7.11 12.47
N SER A 156 8.66 -7.98 13.35
CA SER A 156 7.23 -8.26 13.53
C SER A 156 6.64 -7.70 14.84
N LYS A 157 7.42 -7.01 15.64
CA LYS A 157 6.95 -6.47 16.91
C LYS A 157 6.68 -4.98 16.81
N ALA A 158 5.48 -4.56 17.21
CA ALA A 158 5.17 -3.14 17.31
C ALA A 158 6.21 -2.44 18.19
N ILE A 159 6.69 -1.29 17.75
CA ILE A 159 7.69 -0.51 18.48
C ILE A 159 6.98 0.09 19.69
N SER A 160 7.43 -0.29 20.88
CA SER A 160 6.93 0.29 22.14
C SER A 160 7.88 1.41 22.57
N PRO A 161 7.41 2.65 22.70
CA PRO A 161 8.21 3.75 23.20
C PRO A 161 8.52 3.57 24.69
N PRO A 162 9.44 4.38 25.24
CA PRO A 162 9.66 4.44 26.68
C PRO A 162 8.36 4.69 27.47
N PRO A 163 8.25 4.24 28.74
CA PRO A 163 7.02 4.37 29.52
C PRO A 163 6.51 5.82 29.66
N ASP A 164 7.42 6.80 29.69
CA ASP A 164 7.12 8.23 29.84
C ASP A 164 6.97 8.96 28.50
N PHE A 165 6.91 8.23 27.38
CA PHE A 165 6.78 8.86 26.08
C PHE A 165 5.38 9.48 25.91
N PRO A 166 5.28 10.74 25.43
CA PRO A 166 4.01 11.47 25.46
C PRO A 166 2.97 10.94 24.44
N LEU A 167 3.41 10.20 23.40
CA LEU A 167 2.52 9.64 22.39
C LEU A 167 2.25 8.17 22.70
N LYS A 168 0.98 7.77 22.51
CA LYS A 168 0.57 6.37 22.65
C LYS A 168 0.76 5.64 21.33
N SER A 169 1.24 4.42 21.39
CA SER A 169 1.32 3.53 20.25
C SER A 169 0.58 2.23 20.52
N ARG A 170 0.05 1.64 19.46
CA ARG A 170 -0.61 0.34 19.49
C ARG A 170 -0.32 -0.45 18.23
N PRO A 171 -0.34 -1.79 18.27
CA PRO A 171 -0.19 -2.60 17.07
C PRO A 171 -1.38 -2.39 16.13
N CYS A 172 -1.12 -2.45 14.84
CA CYS A 172 -2.16 -2.60 13.84
C CYS A 172 -2.59 -4.07 13.82
N GLU A 173 -3.86 -4.34 14.12
CA GLU A 173 -4.38 -5.70 14.28
C GLU A 173 -4.57 -6.44 12.95
N TYR A 174 -4.56 -5.77 11.80
CA TYR A 174 -4.67 -6.42 10.49
C TYR A 174 -3.44 -7.27 10.17
N ASP A 175 -3.65 -8.44 9.55
CA ASP A 175 -2.57 -9.26 8.98
C ASP A 175 -2.06 -8.67 7.66
N TYR A 176 -2.97 -8.01 6.93
CA TYR A 176 -2.69 -7.38 5.64
C TYR A 176 -3.27 -5.97 5.60
N VAL A 177 -2.54 -5.07 4.97
CA VAL A 177 -3.03 -3.72 4.66
C VAL A 177 -2.95 -3.51 3.16
N VAL A 178 -4.08 -3.19 2.54
CA VAL A 178 -4.20 -2.87 1.13
C VAL A 178 -4.52 -1.39 0.97
N LEU A 179 -3.67 -0.69 0.22
CA LEU A 179 -3.82 0.74 -0.03
C LEU A 179 -4.19 0.98 -1.48
N LEU A 180 -5.24 1.77 -1.68
CA LEU A 180 -5.77 2.12 -2.99
C LEU A 180 -5.65 3.63 -3.20
N CYS A 181 -4.88 4.06 -4.21
CA CYS A 181 -4.80 5.47 -4.57
C CYS A 181 -6.17 5.96 -5.07
N SER A 182 -6.82 6.84 -4.30
CA SER A 182 -8.17 7.35 -4.61
C SER A 182 -8.22 8.85 -4.87
N HIS A 183 -7.08 9.55 -4.91
CA HIS A 183 -6.94 11.00 -4.96
C HIS A 183 -7.50 11.61 -6.26
N LYS A 184 -8.81 11.84 -6.28
CA LYS A 184 -9.56 12.30 -7.46
C LYS A 184 -9.14 13.67 -7.94
N ARG A 185 -8.91 14.62 -7.01
CA ARG A 185 -8.47 15.99 -7.35
C ARG A 185 -7.06 16.04 -7.93
N ARG A 186 -6.23 15.03 -7.67
CA ARG A 186 -4.93 14.85 -8.31
C ARG A 186 -5.07 14.20 -9.68
N ASP A 187 -5.90 13.15 -9.78
CA ASP A 187 -6.22 12.47 -11.03
C ASP A 187 -7.56 11.75 -10.93
N ALA A 188 -8.49 12.12 -11.79
CA ALA A 188 -9.84 11.57 -11.78
C ALA A 188 -9.88 10.04 -11.94
N ARG A 189 -8.90 9.43 -12.62
CA ARG A 189 -8.80 7.98 -12.80
C ARG A 189 -8.71 7.28 -11.46
N CYS A 190 -7.84 7.77 -10.55
CA CYS A 190 -7.68 7.19 -9.22
C CYS A 190 -8.99 7.23 -8.42
N GLY A 191 -9.69 8.38 -8.43
CA GLY A 191 -10.97 8.51 -7.72
C GLY A 191 -12.09 7.65 -8.29
N ILE A 192 -12.03 7.29 -9.59
CA ILE A 192 -13.02 6.41 -10.23
C ILE A 192 -12.68 4.94 -9.98
N THR A 193 -11.41 4.56 -10.13
CA THR A 193 -11.01 3.14 -10.11
C THR A 193 -10.94 2.57 -8.69
N ALA A 194 -10.46 3.33 -7.71
CA ALA A 194 -10.24 2.82 -6.36
C ALA A 194 -11.50 2.27 -5.68
N PRO A 195 -12.68 2.94 -5.70
CA PRO A 195 -13.90 2.38 -5.11
C PRO A 195 -14.36 1.08 -5.77
N LEU A 196 -14.16 0.94 -7.08
CA LEU A 196 -14.54 -0.25 -7.84
C LEU A 196 -13.63 -1.44 -7.47
N ILE A 197 -12.31 -1.19 -7.41
CA ILE A 197 -11.34 -2.19 -6.94
C ILE A 197 -11.63 -2.59 -5.49
N LYS A 198 -11.90 -1.63 -4.59
CA LYS A 198 -12.25 -1.92 -3.20
C LYS A 198 -13.44 -2.89 -3.13
N LYS A 199 -14.51 -2.60 -3.87
CA LYS A 199 -15.73 -3.44 -3.88
C LYS A 199 -15.44 -4.89 -4.32
N GLU A 200 -14.63 -5.08 -5.38
CA GLU A 200 -14.29 -6.44 -5.84
C GLU A 200 -13.32 -7.15 -4.88
N LEU A 201 -12.33 -6.44 -4.33
CA LEU A 201 -11.46 -7.04 -3.31
C LEU A 201 -12.27 -7.50 -2.09
N GLU A 202 -13.19 -6.69 -1.59
CA GLU A 202 -14.08 -7.04 -0.47
C GLU A 202 -14.92 -8.29 -0.80
N ARG A 203 -15.46 -8.38 -2.02
CA ARG A 203 -16.22 -9.54 -2.49
C ARG A 203 -15.39 -10.82 -2.39
N HIS A 204 -14.14 -10.77 -2.88
CA HIS A 204 -13.25 -11.94 -2.87
C HIS A 204 -12.63 -12.23 -1.50
N LEU A 205 -12.57 -11.27 -0.58
CA LEU A 205 -12.08 -11.50 0.80
C LEU A 205 -13.12 -12.20 1.69
N ARG A 206 -14.43 -12.02 1.43
CA ARG A 206 -15.52 -12.57 2.26
C ARG A 206 -15.48 -14.09 2.36
N PRO A 207 -15.32 -14.87 1.27
CA PRO A 207 -15.23 -16.33 1.34
C PRO A 207 -14.05 -16.83 2.20
N HIS A 208 -12.97 -16.05 2.30
CA HIS A 208 -11.80 -16.37 3.12
C HIS A 208 -11.98 -15.96 4.59
N GLY A 209 -13.07 -15.29 4.96
CA GLY A 209 -13.25 -14.74 6.32
C GLY A 209 -12.30 -13.59 6.67
N LEU A 210 -11.64 -13.01 5.66
CA LEU A 210 -10.60 -11.99 5.83
C LEU A 210 -11.11 -10.56 5.68
N TYR A 211 -12.34 -10.38 5.23
CA TYR A 211 -12.95 -9.05 5.14
C TYR A 211 -13.10 -8.44 6.54
N ARG A 212 -12.70 -7.17 6.64
CA ARG A 212 -12.92 -6.34 7.83
C ARG A 212 -13.60 -5.05 7.41
N ASP A 213 -14.68 -4.73 8.12
CA ASP A 213 -15.33 -3.43 8.00
C ASP A 213 -14.58 -2.37 8.80
N ALA A 214 -14.93 -1.10 8.62
CA ALA A 214 -14.28 0.00 9.32
C ALA A 214 -14.44 -0.09 10.86
N ASP A 215 -15.53 -0.70 11.31
CA ASP A 215 -15.88 -0.84 12.74
C ASP A 215 -15.63 -2.29 13.24
N ASP A 216 -14.94 -3.13 12.47
CA ASP A 216 -14.65 -4.52 12.83
C ASP A 216 -13.37 -4.58 13.68
N GLU A 217 -13.52 -4.86 14.98
CA GLU A 217 -12.43 -4.93 15.95
C GLU A 217 -11.75 -6.31 16.02
N ARG A 218 -12.20 -7.29 15.23
CA ARG A 218 -11.60 -8.62 15.24
C ARG A 218 -10.16 -8.54 14.72
N PRO A 219 -9.19 -9.15 15.44
CA PRO A 219 -7.80 -9.18 14.99
C PRO A 219 -7.65 -9.99 13.69
N GLY A 220 -6.58 -9.72 12.97
CA GLY A 220 -6.29 -10.35 11.68
C GLY A 220 -7.12 -9.81 10.53
N GLY A 221 -7.08 -10.51 9.38
CA GLY A 221 -7.78 -10.09 8.17
C GLY A 221 -7.14 -8.92 7.44
N VAL A 222 -7.93 -8.22 6.63
CA VAL A 222 -7.45 -7.22 5.66
C VAL A 222 -8.07 -5.86 5.90
N GLY A 223 -7.24 -4.86 6.23
CA GLY A 223 -7.62 -3.46 6.20
C GLY A 223 -7.44 -2.88 4.79
N ILE A 224 -8.52 -2.36 4.17
CA ILE A 224 -8.46 -1.71 2.86
C ILE A 224 -8.67 -0.21 3.04
N PHE A 225 -7.66 0.58 2.71
CA PHE A 225 -7.69 2.03 2.89
C PHE A 225 -7.46 2.78 1.59
N PHE A 226 -8.20 3.86 1.42
CA PHE A 226 -7.93 4.86 0.40
C PHE A 226 -6.77 5.75 0.84
N VAL A 227 -5.90 6.08 -0.12
CA VAL A 227 -4.74 6.94 0.13
C VAL A 227 -4.61 8.03 -0.92
N SER A 228 -3.98 9.13 -0.52
CA SER A 228 -3.59 10.21 -1.41
C SER A 228 -2.55 9.73 -2.43
N HIS A 229 -2.10 10.62 -3.30
CA HIS A 229 -1.27 10.27 -4.43
C HIS A 229 0.06 9.60 -4.05
N VAL A 230 0.25 8.36 -4.51
CA VAL A 230 1.48 7.54 -4.30
C VAL A 230 2.44 7.55 -5.51
N GLY A 231 2.13 8.29 -6.56
CA GLY A 231 2.86 8.28 -7.83
C GLY A 231 2.28 7.32 -8.88
N GLY A 232 2.46 7.68 -10.16
CA GLY A 232 2.06 6.83 -11.27
C GLY A 232 0.55 6.74 -11.51
N HIS A 233 -0.20 7.82 -11.29
CA HIS A 233 -1.65 7.89 -11.53
C HIS A 233 -2.07 7.46 -12.95
N LYS A 234 -1.22 7.68 -13.96
CA LYS A 234 -1.49 7.22 -15.34
C LYS A 234 -1.61 5.68 -15.46
N PHE A 235 -1.12 4.95 -14.48
CA PHE A 235 -1.20 3.50 -14.38
C PHE A 235 -2.28 3.02 -13.40
N SER A 236 -3.37 3.78 -13.22
CA SER A 236 -4.49 3.39 -12.34
C SER A 236 -5.07 1.99 -12.71
N ALA A 237 -5.57 1.18 -11.76
CA ALA A 237 -5.50 1.47 -10.35
C ALA A 237 -4.15 1.06 -9.77
N ASN A 238 -3.65 1.89 -8.83
CA ASN A 238 -2.47 1.53 -8.03
C ASN A 238 -2.94 0.87 -6.73
N VAL A 239 -2.38 -0.31 -6.45
CA VAL A 239 -2.70 -1.14 -5.29
C VAL A 239 -1.38 -1.49 -4.59
N LEU A 240 -1.22 -1.09 -3.33
CA LEU A 240 -0.08 -1.46 -2.50
C LEU A 240 -0.55 -2.46 -1.45
N ILE A 241 0.07 -3.63 -1.40
CA ILE A 241 -0.30 -4.73 -0.52
C ILE A 241 0.83 -4.94 0.47
N TYR A 242 0.57 -4.66 1.75
CA TYR A 242 1.49 -4.94 2.84
C TYR A 242 1.09 -6.23 3.53
N ARG A 243 2.03 -7.16 3.68
CA ARG A 243 1.88 -8.47 4.32
C ARG A 243 2.71 -8.47 5.59
N LYS A 244 2.02 -8.38 6.76
CA LYS A 244 2.63 -8.17 8.07
C LYS A 244 3.62 -9.25 8.45
N LYS A 245 3.19 -10.50 8.43
CA LYS A 245 4.00 -11.67 8.82
C LYS A 245 5.22 -11.86 7.92
N GLU A 246 5.04 -11.69 6.63
CA GLU A 246 6.08 -11.87 5.62
C GLU A 246 6.98 -10.66 5.44
N GLN A 247 6.66 -9.55 6.09
CA GLN A 247 7.40 -8.28 5.99
C GLN A 247 7.60 -7.83 4.54
N GLN A 248 6.55 -8.01 3.73
CA GLN A 248 6.55 -7.71 2.30
C GLN A 248 5.66 -6.51 1.97
N MET A 249 6.04 -5.79 0.94
CA MET A 249 5.17 -4.85 0.24
C MET A 249 5.22 -5.12 -1.26
N ILE A 250 4.06 -5.39 -1.86
CA ILE A 250 3.90 -5.64 -3.29
C ILE A 250 3.10 -4.48 -3.88
N TRP A 251 3.67 -3.76 -4.83
CA TRP A 251 3.01 -2.63 -5.51
C TRP A 251 2.58 -3.03 -6.90
N LEU A 252 1.27 -3.11 -7.10
CA LEU A 252 0.64 -3.34 -8.39
C LEU A 252 0.08 -2.05 -8.97
N ALA A 253 0.04 -1.96 -10.29
CA ALA A 253 -0.67 -0.95 -11.05
C ALA A 253 -1.50 -1.61 -12.15
N ARG A 254 -2.32 -0.83 -12.87
CA ARG A 254 -3.21 -1.34 -13.93
C ARG A 254 -4.14 -2.45 -13.45
N VAL A 255 -4.40 -2.50 -12.13
CA VAL A 255 -5.31 -3.48 -11.56
C VAL A 255 -6.73 -3.11 -11.99
N ARG A 256 -7.46 -4.08 -12.53
CA ARG A 256 -8.85 -3.97 -12.96
C ARG A 256 -9.75 -4.86 -12.07
N PRO A 257 -11.07 -4.68 -12.08
CA PRO A 257 -11.99 -5.52 -11.31
C PRO A 257 -11.77 -7.02 -11.55
N GLU A 258 -11.60 -7.43 -12.79
CA GLU A 258 -11.37 -8.82 -13.20
C GLU A 258 -10.10 -9.46 -12.62
N HIS A 259 -9.13 -8.64 -12.21
CA HIS A 259 -7.89 -9.12 -11.59
C HIS A 259 -8.01 -9.36 -10.07
N CYS A 260 -9.08 -8.85 -9.41
CA CYS A 260 -9.17 -8.82 -7.95
C CYS A 260 -9.17 -10.20 -7.30
N GLU A 261 -9.78 -11.20 -7.95
CA GLU A 261 -9.75 -12.59 -7.48
C GLU A 261 -8.31 -13.12 -7.41
N GLY A 262 -7.55 -12.97 -8.49
CA GLY A 262 -6.14 -13.35 -8.55
C GLY A 262 -5.27 -12.57 -7.56
N VAL A 263 -5.55 -11.28 -7.38
CA VAL A 263 -4.86 -10.44 -6.37
C VAL A 263 -5.10 -10.97 -4.95
N VAL A 264 -6.32 -11.37 -4.61
CA VAL A 264 -6.61 -11.93 -3.29
C VAL A 264 -5.97 -13.31 -3.14
N ASN A 265 -6.26 -14.24 -4.06
CA ASN A 265 -5.87 -15.64 -3.91
C ASN A 265 -4.35 -15.86 -4.00
N TYR A 266 -3.67 -15.09 -4.83
CA TYR A 266 -2.24 -15.30 -5.08
C TYR A 266 -1.37 -14.19 -4.52
N THR A 267 -1.70 -12.91 -4.75
CA THR A 267 -0.79 -11.84 -4.32
C THR A 267 -0.90 -11.58 -2.82
N LEU A 268 -2.11 -11.41 -2.31
CA LEU A 268 -2.33 -11.14 -0.90
C LEU A 268 -1.99 -12.37 -0.04
N LEU A 269 -2.56 -13.54 -0.37
CA LEU A 269 -2.44 -14.73 0.47
C LEU A 269 -1.10 -15.46 0.31
N GLN A 270 -0.53 -15.50 -0.91
CA GLN A 270 0.65 -16.31 -1.21
C GLN A 270 1.91 -15.47 -1.57
N GLY A 271 1.78 -14.15 -1.81
CA GLY A 271 2.88 -13.29 -2.26
C GLY A 271 3.33 -13.56 -3.69
N LYS A 272 2.50 -14.21 -4.51
CA LYS A 272 2.75 -14.49 -5.92
C LYS A 272 2.06 -13.45 -6.80
N VAL A 273 2.69 -13.01 -7.88
CA VAL A 273 2.09 -12.05 -8.81
C VAL A 273 1.53 -12.78 -10.03
N VAL A 274 0.27 -12.50 -10.37
CA VAL A 274 -0.43 -13.16 -11.48
C VAL A 274 0.07 -12.64 -12.82
N HIS A 275 0.10 -11.31 -12.99
CA HIS A 275 0.48 -10.63 -14.24
C HIS A 275 1.69 -9.70 -14.02
N PRO A 276 2.91 -10.23 -13.75
CA PRO A 276 4.04 -9.39 -13.36
C PRO A 276 4.46 -8.38 -14.44
N ASP A 277 4.47 -8.77 -15.71
CA ASP A 277 4.90 -7.91 -16.82
C ASP A 277 4.01 -6.67 -17.00
N SER A 278 2.71 -6.82 -16.77
CA SER A 278 1.73 -5.75 -16.97
C SER A 278 1.34 -5.00 -15.71
N GLN A 279 1.52 -5.60 -14.51
CA GLN A 279 1.00 -5.04 -13.26
C GLN A 279 2.04 -4.77 -12.19
N LEU A 280 3.12 -5.55 -12.10
CA LEU A 280 4.10 -5.37 -11.03
C LEU A 280 4.92 -4.10 -11.24
N ARG A 281 4.81 -3.16 -10.29
CA ARG A 281 5.67 -1.98 -10.25
C ARG A 281 6.95 -2.19 -9.45
N GLY A 282 6.88 -3.01 -8.41
CA GLY A 282 7.98 -3.29 -7.53
C GLY A 282 7.54 -3.56 -6.10
N GLY A 283 8.47 -3.44 -5.18
CA GLY A 283 8.24 -3.64 -3.76
C GLY A 283 9.48 -4.09 -3.02
N PHE A 284 9.27 -4.71 -1.86
CA PHE A 284 10.33 -5.27 -1.04
C PHE A 284 9.89 -6.54 -0.30
N ASP A 285 10.86 -7.37 0.02
CA ASP A 285 10.76 -8.50 0.94
C ASP A 285 11.89 -8.35 1.97
N ARG A 286 11.56 -7.85 3.16
CA ARG A 286 12.55 -7.56 4.21
C ARG A 286 13.18 -8.80 4.80
N LEU A 287 12.43 -9.89 4.90
CA LEU A 287 12.97 -11.15 5.43
C LEU A 287 14.04 -11.74 4.52
N LYS A 288 13.93 -11.48 3.21
CA LYS A 288 14.93 -11.92 2.22
C LYS A 288 15.95 -10.84 1.86
N GLY A 289 15.79 -9.62 2.37
CA GLY A 289 16.66 -8.49 2.02
C GLY A 289 16.53 -8.04 0.55
N LEU A 290 15.39 -8.31 -0.09
CA LEU A 290 15.16 -8.01 -1.51
C LEU A 290 14.38 -6.73 -1.71
N THR A 291 14.76 -5.95 -2.72
CA THR A 291 14.07 -4.72 -3.17
C THR A 291 14.09 -4.62 -4.69
N SER A 292 13.12 -3.93 -5.27
CA SER A 292 13.00 -3.74 -6.73
C SER A 292 12.67 -2.29 -7.09
N TRP A 293 13.52 -1.39 -6.64
CA TRP A 293 13.40 0.06 -6.92
C TRP A 293 14.12 0.45 -8.20
#